data_7d4b793f5792012b519903366d350522
#
_entry.id   7d4b793f5792012b519903366d350522
#
_cell.length_a   1.000
_cell.length_b   1.000
_cell.length_c   1.000
_cell.angle_alpha   90.00
_cell.angle_beta   90.00
_cell.angle_gamma   90.00
#
_symmetry.space_group_name_H-M   'P 1'
#
loop_
_entity.id
_entity.type
_entity.pdbx_description
1 polymer ?
#
loop_
_entity_poly.entity_id
_entity_poly.type
_entity_poly.pdbx_seq_one_letter_code
_entity_poly.pdbx_strand_id
1 'polypeptide(L)'
;MNKKIAQKSGNHVAKARKPDISPELDLHAMTVDEAMPLVQEYLNDAFLAGLKEVRVVHGKGTGILRQAVMRELRKHPLVKSFRGGGRFEGSTGATVVEF
;
A
#
# COMPACT_ATOMS: atom_id res chain seq x y z
N MET A 1 15.07 -17.43 23.29
CA MET A 1 14.73 -17.00 23.40
C MET A 1 14.44 -16.33 23.28
N ASN A 2 14.63 -16.49 22.99
CA ASN A 2 14.15 -15.88 22.84
C ASN A 2 13.68 -15.40 22.56
N LYS A 3 13.85 -15.82 22.32
CA LYS A 3 13.23 -15.51 22.13
C LYS A 3 12.76 -15.01 21.78
N LYS A 4 13.05 -15.39 21.63
CA LYS A 4 12.42 -15.04 21.40
C LYS A 4 11.97 -14.82 20.90
N ILE A 5 12.32 -15.43 20.69
CA ILE A 5 11.74 -15.34 20.42
C ILE A 5 11.31 -15.13 19.98
N ALA A 6 11.57 -15.66 19.92
CA ALA A 6 11.05 -15.55 19.85
C ALA A 6 10.69 -15.19 19.33
N GLN A 7 10.72 -15.53 19.09
CA GLN A 7 10.21 -15.28 18.98
C GLN A 7 9.93 -14.98 18.53
N LYS A 8 10.10 -15.52 18.42
CA LYS A 8 9.62 -15.37 18.29
C LYS A 8 9.27 -15.27 17.93
N SER A 9 9.55 -15.83 17.79
CA SER A 9 9.02 -15.82 17.76
C SER A 9 8.61 -15.64 17.31
N GLY A 10 8.69 -16.05 17.05
CA GLY A 10 8.13 -16.11 17.06
C GLY A 10 7.77 -15.80 16.39
N ASN A 11 7.69 -16.15 16.28
CA ASN A 11 7.20 -15.84 16.04
C ASN A 11 7.00 -15.62 15.44
N HIS A 12 6.90 -16.09 15.26
CA HIS A 12 6.44 -15.87 15.00
C HIS A 12 6.09 -15.84 14.43
N VAL A 13 6.07 -16.34 14.30
CA VAL A 13 5.68 -16.27 13.92
C VAL A 13 5.17 -16.06 13.37
N ALA A 14 4.85 -16.45 13.34
CA ALA A 14 4.46 -16.16 12.96
C ALA A 14 4.16 -15.50 12.56
N LYS A 15 4.14 -15.18 12.42
CA LYS A 15 3.80 -14.35 12.06
C LYS A 15 3.81 -13.96 10.89
N ALA A 16 4.03 -13.95 10.89
CA ALA A 16 4.25 -13.68 9.47
C ALA A 16 3.10 -12.98 8.80
N ARG A 17 2.00 -13.30 9.12
CA ARG A 17 0.79 -12.75 8.57
C ARG A 17 0.49 -11.38 9.17
N LYS A 18 -0.09 -10.48 8.36
CA LYS A 18 -0.42 -9.13 8.81
C LYS A 18 -1.92 -8.89 8.67
N PRO A 19 -2.71 -9.44 9.57
CA PRO A 19 -4.17 -9.34 9.45
C PRO A 19 -4.71 -7.92 9.60
N ASP A 20 -3.92 -7.02 10.15
CA ASP A 20 -4.37 -5.67 10.44
C ASP A 20 -3.92 -4.65 9.41
N ILE A 21 -3.55 -5.08 8.21
CA ILE A 21 -3.20 -4.15 7.15
C ILE A 21 -4.42 -3.29 6.82
N SER A 22 -4.24 -1.99 6.89
CA SER A 22 -5.29 -1.06 6.53
C SER A 22 -5.57 -1.13 5.02
N PRO A 23 -6.82 -1.00 4.61
CA PRO A 23 -7.13 -0.93 3.17
C PRO A 23 -6.77 0.42 2.55
N GLU A 24 -6.14 1.29 3.31
CA GLU A 24 -5.77 2.62 2.82
C GLU A 24 -4.36 2.97 3.25
N LEU A 25 -3.58 3.49 2.30
CA LEU A 25 -2.24 4.02 2.57
C LEU A 25 -2.23 5.51 2.26
N ASP A 26 -1.90 6.32 3.26
CA ASP A 26 -1.91 7.77 3.13
C ASP A 26 -0.49 8.28 2.89
N LEU A 27 -0.27 8.86 1.72
CA LEU A 27 1.03 9.38 1.30
C LEU A 27 1.06 10.90 1.19
N HIS A 28 -0.03 11.57 1.55
CA HIS A 28 -0.07 13.01 1.30
C HIS A 28 1.10 13.70 2.01
N ALA A 29 1.60 14.79 1.41
CA ALA A 29 2.72 15.56 1.92
C ALA A 29 4.06 14.82 1.93
N MET A 30 4.14 13.63 1.36
CA MET A 30 5.41 12.91 1.20
C MET A 30 6.06 13.27 -0.12
N THR A 31 7.39 13.18 -0.16
CA THR A 31 8.10 13.24 -1.43
C THR A 31 8.00 11.90 -2.14
N VAL A 32 8.32 11.89 -3.43
CA VAL A 32 8.33 10.65 -4.21
C VAL A 32 9.32 9.66 -3.59
N ASP A 33 10.51 10.13 -3.22
CA ASP A 33 11.54 9.26 -2.65
C ASP A 33 11.09 8.62 -1.34
N GLU A 34 10.32 9.34 -0.55
CA GLU A 34 9.78 8.80 0.70
C GLU A 34 8.65 7.81 0.44
N ALA A 35 7.83 8.10 -0.54
CA ALA A 35 6.59 7.36 -0.76
C ALA A 35 6.79 6.03 -1.47
N MET A 36 7.70 5.97 -2.45
CA MET A 36 7.81 4.79 -3.31
C MET A 36 8.14 3.51 -2.56
N PRO A 37 9.10 3.50 -1.63
CA PRO A 37 9.35 2.28 -0.85
C PRO A 37 8.13 1.86 -0.03
N LEU A 38 7.39 2.82 0.50
CA LEU A 38 6.18 2.52 1.28
C LEU A 38 5.10 1.90 0.40
N VAL A 39 4.93 2.43 -0.81
CA VAL A 39 3.94 1.88 -1.74
C VAL A 39 4.28 0.44 -2.08
N GLN A 40 5.55 0.17 -2.41
CA GLN A 40 5.97 -1.18 -2.78
C GLN A 40 5.73 -2.16 -1.65
N GLU A 41 6.13 -1.80 -0.45
CA GLU A 41 5.94 -2.67 0.72
C GLU A 41 4.47 -2.86 1.03
N TYR A 42 3.71 -1.77 0.99
CA TYR A 42 2.30 -1.83 1.30
C TYR A 42 1.53 -2.75 0.34
N LEU A 43 1.81 -2.65 -0.95
CA LEU A 43 1.12 -3.48 -1.93
C LEU A 43 1.39 -4.96 -1.71
N ASN A 44 2.64 -5.30 -1.41
CA ASN A 44 2.99 -6.69 -1.10
C ASN A 44 2.27 -7.17 0.15
N ASP A 45 2.29 -6.37 1.21
CA ASP A 45 1.66 -6.74 2.47
C ASP A 45 0.15 -6.88 2.33
N ALA A 46 -0.47 -5.97 1.61
CA ALA A 46 -1.92 -5.99 1.42
C ALA A 46 -2.35 -7.21 0.62
N PHE A 47 -1.60 -7.54 -0.43
CA PHE A 47 -1.89 -8.72 -1.22
C PHE A 47 -1.77 -9.98 -0.36
N LEU A 48 -0.70 -10.08 0.42
CA LEU A 48 -0.49 -11.25 1.28
C LEU A 48 -1.53 -11.35 2.39
N ALA A 49 -2.06 -10.22 2.82
CA ALA A 49 -3.14 -10.22 3.81
C ALA A 49 -4.49 -10.58 3.22
N GLY A 50 -4.57 -10.77 1.92
CA GLY A 50 -5.81 -11.19 1.27
C GLY A 50 -6.75 -10.07 0.88
N LEU A 51 -6.28 -8.82 0.92
CA LEU A 51 -7.12 -7.71 0.50
C LEU A 51 -7.30 -7.76 -1.01
N LYS A 52 -8.52 -7.50 -1.46
CA LYS A 52 -8.84 -7.50 -2.89
C LYS A 52 -8.68 -6.12 -3.50
N GLU A 53 -8.81 -5.10 -2.69
CA GLU A 53 -8.81 -3.73 -3.15
C GLU A 53 -8.24 -2.86 -2.06
N VAL A 54 -7.41 -1.89 -2.43
CA VAL A 54 -6.87 -0.91 -1.48
C VAL A 54 -6.91 0.47 -2.11
N ARG A 55 -6.72 1.47 -1.27
CA ARG A 55 -6.74 2.85 -1.70
C ARG A 55 -5.43 3.51 -1.31
N VAL A 56 -4.80 4.19 -2.25
CA VAL A 56 -3.58 4.94 -2.01
C VAL A 56 -3.91 6.42 -2.11
N VAL A 57 -3.78 7.13 -1.00
CA VAL A 57 -4.11 8.55 -0.92
C VAL A 57 -2.82 9.35 -1.13
N HIS A 58 -2.71 10.00 -2.28
CA HIS A 58 -1.52 10.79 -2.63
C HIS A 58 -1.79 12.29 -2.56
N GLY A 59 -3.03 12.68 -2.32
CA GLY A 59 -3.40 14.08 -2.28
C GLY A 59 -3.62 14.62 -3.67
N LYS A 60 -4.18 15.82 -3.74
CA LYS A 60 -4.50 16.45 -5.03
C LYS A 60 -3.37 17.30 -5.57
N GLY A 61 -2.64 17.99 -4.73
CA GLY A 61 -1.47 18.80 -5.02
C GLY A 61 -1.14 19.06 -6.48
N THR A 62 0.15 18.95 -6.82
CA THR A 62 0.61 19.18 -8.19
C THR A 62 0.42 17.98 -9.12
N GLY A 63 0.09 16.83 -8.55
CA GLY A 63 -0.01 15.59 -9.32
C GLY A 63 1.28 14.82 -9.48
N ILE A 64 2.37 15.34 -8.96
CA ILE A 64 3.68 14.66 -9.07
C ILE A 64 3.66 13.33 -8.36
N LEU A 65 3.17 13.31 -7.13
CA LEU A 65 3.11 12.07 -6.36
C LEU A 65 2.12 11.09 -6.97
N ARG A 66 0.98 11.59 -7.41
CA ARG A 66 -0.03 10.78 -8.09
C ARG A 66 0.56 10.09 -9.31
N GLN A 67 1.29 10.82 -10.14
CA GLN A 67 1.90 10.24 -11.35
C GLN A 67 2.94 9.19 -11.00
N ALA A 68 3.74 9.45 -9.95
CA ALA A 68 4.74 8.47 -9.52
C ALA A 68 4.08 7.18 -9.03
N VAL A 69 3.00 7.31 -8.28
CA VAL A 69 2.23 6.15 -7.82
C VAL A 69 1.70 5.36 -9.01
N MET A 70 1.12 6.05 -9.99
CA MET A 70 0.55 5.37 -11.15
C MET A 70 1.63 4.63 -11.95
N ARG A 71 2.82 5.22 -12.09
CA ARG A 71 3.92 4.52 -12.76
C ARG A 71 4.31 3.25 -12.01
N GLU A 72 4.36 3.35 -10.69
CA GLU A 72 4.69 2.17 -9.88
C GLU A 72 3.64 1.07 -10.02
N LEU A 73 2.36 1.46 -10.02
CA LEU A 73 1.28 0.49 -10.15
C LEU A 73 1.28 -0.22 -11.49
N ARG A 74 1.66 0.49 -12.57
CA ARG A 74 1.68 -0.13 -13.90
C ARG A 74 2.67 -1.27 -14.00
N LYS A 75 3.75 -1.20 -13.24
CA LYS A 75 4.79 -2.25 -13.33
C LYS A 75 4.80 -3.20 -12.15
N HIS A 76 3.89 -3.02 -11.19
CA HIS A 76 3.87 -3.88 -10.02
C HIS A 76 3.16 -5.20 -10.36
N PRO A 77 3.84 -6.34 -10.18
CA PRO A 77 3.31 -7.62 -10.66
C PRO A 77 2.04 -8.09 -9.96
N LEU A 78 1.75 -7.59 -8.77
CA LEU A 78 0.57 -8.02 -8.03
C LEU A 78 -0.66 -7.17 -8.31
N VAL A 79 -0.50 -6.06 -9.01
CA VAL A 79 -1.61 -5.16 -9.29
C VAL A 79 -2.34 -5.63 -10.54
N LYS A 80 -3.63 -5.92 -10.38
CA LYS A 80 -4.47 -6.34 -11.49
C LYS A 80 -4.95 -5.13 -12.30
N SER A 81 -5.41 -4.09 -11.60
CA SER A 81 -5.87 -2.88 -12.24
C SER A 81 -5.90 -1.75 -11.23
N PHE A 82 -5.98 -0.52 -11.71
CA PHE A 82 -6.13 0.63 -10.83
C PHE A 82 -6.91 1.72 -11.54
N ARG A 83 -7.53 2.60 -10.76
CA ARG A 83 -8.31 3.71 -11.28
C ARG A 83 -8.28 4.86 -10.30
N GLY A 84 -8.62 6.05 -10.76
CA GLY A 84 -8.80 7.19 -9.87
C GLY A 84 -9.93 6.93 -8.89
N GLY A 85 -9.87 7.55 -7.74
CA GLY A 85 -10.90 7.42 -6.74
C GLY A 85 -12.21 8.02 -7.19
N GLY A 86 -13.30 7.40 -6.81
CA GLY A 86 -14.61 7.93 -7.04
C GLY A 86 -14.97 8.96 -5.98
N ARG A 87 -16.21 9.44 -6.05
CA ARG A 87 -16.71 10.51 -5.19
C ARG A 87 -16.50 10.24 -3.70
N PHE A 88 -16.68 8.99 -3.29
CA PHE A 88 -16.55 8.62 -1.90
C PHE A 88 -15.27 7.85 -1.61
N GLU A 89 -14.30 7.90 -2.54
CA GLU A 89 -13.04 7.16 -2.43
C GLU A 89 -11.84 8.08 -2.46
N GLY A 90 -12.02 9.37 -2.21
CA GLY A 90 -10.92 10.31 -2.22
C GLY A 90 -10.79 11.09 -3.52
N SER A 91 -11.65 10.82 -4.49
CA SER A 91 -11.67 11.57 -5.73
C SER A 91 -10.30 11.55 -6.42
N THR A 92 -9.85 12.69 -6.97
CA THR A 92 -8.55 12.76 -7.65
C THR A 92 -7.37 12.73 -6.69
N GLY A 93 -7.62 12.78 -5.38
CA GLY A 93 -6.55 12.68 -4.40
C GLY A 93 -6.20 11.26 -4.01
N ALA A 94 -6.85 10.26 -4.62
CA ALA A 94 -6.61 8.86 -4.29
C ALA A 94 -6.67 8.00 -5.54
N THR A 95 -6.02 6.85 -5.48
CA THR A 95 -6.06 5.83 -6.53
C THR A 95 -6.52 4.53 -5.90
N VAL A 96 -7.50 3.89 -6.51
CA VAL A 96 -8.02 2.60 -6.05
C VAL A 96 -7.30 1.51 -6.82
N VAL A 97 -6.76 0.53 -6.09
CA VAL A 97 -5.94 -0.54 -6.63
C VAL A 97 -6.61 -1.87 -6.39
N GLU A 98 -6.70 -2.68 -7.43
CA GLU A 98 -7.23 -4.05 -7.34
C GLU A 98 -6.11 -5.06 -7.54
N PHE A 99 -6.17 -6.08 -6.72
CA PHE A 99 -5.23 -7.20 -6.84
C PHE A 99 -5.85 -8.39 -7.54
#